data_2c7d47359386837cf758f98260c2068c
#
_entry.id   2c7d47359386837cf758f98260c2068c
#
_cell.length_a   1.000
_cell.length_b   1.000
_cell.length_c   1.000
_cell.angle_alpha   90.00
_cell.angle_beta   90.00
_cell.angle_gamma   90.00
#
_symmetry.space_group_name_H-M   'P 1'
#
loop_
_entity.id
_entity.type
_entity.pdbx_description
1 polymer ?
#
loop_
_entity_poly.entity_id
_entity_poly.type
_entity_poly.pdbx_seq_one_letter_code
_entity_poly.pdbx_strand_id
1 'polypeptide(L)'
;MQLDVSVDKFYQTIIDYKKYPTFVDGMRSVDVQNETADGATVKFNLSLVKDISYILKLQHTKNSEVSWTLVSGDMMKLNNGKWTLKDLGDGRTEVTYNLEIELKGFLPGLGMIEKTLVNTNLPLTMKAFAKKAVSL
;
A
#
# COMPACT_ATOMS: atom_id res chain seq x y z
N MET A 1 8.91 -11.79 -3.20
CA MET A 1 9.61 -11.87 -1.90
C MET A 1 9.01 -12.99 -1.07
N GLN A 2 9.85 -13.82 -0.47
CA GLN A 2 9.40 -14.86 0.45
C GLN A 2 9.61 -14.39 1.88
N LEU A 3 8.60 -14.57 2.74
CA LEU A 3 8.63 -14.11 4.12
C LEU A 3 8.31 -15.23 5.08
N ASP A 4 8.99 -15.23 6.23
CA ASP A 4 8.74 -16.18 7.33
C ASP A 4 7.58 -15.68 8.21
N VAL A 5 6.42 -15.50 7.59
CA VAL A 5 5.19 -15.05 8.23
C VAL A 5 4.01 -15.71 7.56
N SER A 6 2.99 -16.07 8.35
CA SER A 6 1.80 -16.72 7.80
C SER A 6 1.04 -15.79 6.87
N VAL A 7 0.37 -16.34 5.87
CA VAL A 7 -0.44 -15.58 4.93
C VAL A 7 -1.53 -14.79 5.64
N ASP A 8 -2.12 -15.36 6.68
CA ASP A 8 -3.16 -14.70 7.49
C ASP A 8 -2.64 -13.45 8.17
N LYS A 9 -1.49 -13.52 8.83
CA LYS A 9 -0.89 -12.36 9.51
C LYS A 9 -0.50 -11.27 8.52
N PHE A 10 0.06 -11.63 7.38
CA PHE A 10 0.43 -10.66 6.37
C PHE A 10 -0.80 -9.99 5.76
N TYR A 11 -1.83 -10.77 5.46
CA TYR A 11 -3.10 -10.24 4.97
C TYR A 11 -3.73 -9.25 5.95
N GLN A 12 -3.79 -9.60 7.23
CA GLN A 12 -4.31 -8.71 8.27
C GLN A 12 -3.53 -7.41 8.35
N THR A 13 -2.22 -7.47 8.16
CA THR A 13 -1.37 -6.27 8.15
C THR A 13 -1.73 -5.35 6.98
N ILE A 14 -1.96 -5.92 5.79
CA ILE A 14 -2.31 -5.14 4.60
C ILE A 14 -3.64 -4.42 4.76
N ILE A 15 -4.64 -5.08 5.32
CA ILE A 15 -6.00 -4.49 5.42
C ILE A 15 -6.20 -3.62 6.65
N ASP A 16 -5.23 -3.54 7.54
CA ASP A 16 -5.30 -2.68 8.73
C ASP A 16 -4.78 -1.28 8.40
N TYR A 17 -5.53 -0.59 7.57
CA TYR A 17 -5.15 0.71 7.02
C TYR A 17 -4.90 1.77 8.08
N LYS A 18 -5.66 1.76 9.17
CA LYS A 18 -5.56 2.77 10.23
C LYS A 18 -4.20 2.75 10.92
N LYS A 19 -3.48 1.64 10.86
CA LYS A 19 -2.16 1.52 11.48
C LYS A 19 -1.01 1.91 10.55
N TYR A 20 -1.28 2.15 9.27
CA TYR A 20 -0.25 2.51 8.31
C TYR A 20 0.64 3.68 8.76
N PRO A 21 0.11 4.77 9.34
CA PRO A 21 0.96 5.86 9.80
C PRO A 21 1.98 5.45 10.86
N THR A 22 1.76 4.35 11.55
CA THR A 22 2.65 3.89 12.61
C THR A 22 3.90 3.17 12.10
N PHE A 23 3.89 2.68 10.84
CA PHE A 23 5.01 1.90 10.31
C PHE A 23 5.35 2.17 8.84
N VAL A 24 4.53 2.89 8.09
CA VAL A 24 4.82 3.24 6.70
C VAL A 24 5.41 4.65 6.64
N ASP A 25 6.67 4.75 6.21
CA ASP A 25 7.34 6.04 6.08
C ASP A 25 6.60 6.97 5.13
N GLY A 26 6.47 8.23 5.53
CA GLY A 26 5.79 9.24 4.73
C GLY A 26 4.27 9.22 4.85
N MET A 27 3.69 8.19 5.45
CA MET A 27 2.25 8.11 5.66
C MET A 27 1.88 8.93 6.90
N ARG A 28 1.24 10.07 6.70
CA ARG A 28 0.88 11.01 7.77
C ARG A 28 -0.41 10.60 8.46
N SER A 29 -1.43 10.28 7.69
CA SER A 29 -2.73 9.87 8.21
C SER A 29 -3.48 9.04 7.17
N VAL A 30 -4.45 8.29 7.64
CA VAL A 30 -5.32 7.45 6.82
C VAL A 30 -6.74 7.59 7.32
N ASP A 31 -7.68 7.80 6.40
CA ASP A 31 -9.10 7.90 6.70
C ASP A 31 -9.83 6.78 5.97
N VAL A 32 -10.37 5.83 6.73
CA VAL A 32 -11.04 4.65 6.18
C VAL A 32 -12.53 4.92 6.07
N GLN A 33 -13.08 4.71 4.88
CA GLN A 33 -14.50 4.88 4.57
C GLN A 33 -15.05 3.55 4.06
N ASN A 34 -16.30 3.25 4.38
CA ASN A 34 -17.02 2.10 3.82
C ASN A 34 -16.22 0.79 3.85
N GLU A 35 -15.66 0.42 5.00
CA GLU A 35 -14.91 -0.81 5.14
C GLU A 35 -15.84 -2.01 5.29
N THR A 36 -15.61 -3.04 4.46
CA THR A 36 -16.28 -4.34 4.53
C THR A 36 -15.25 -5.45 4.40
N ALA A 37 -15.68 -6.72 4.53
CA ALA A 37 -14.79 -7.86 4.31
C ALA A 37 -14.24 -7.89 2.87
N ASP A 38 -15.01 -7.37 1.90
CA ASP A 38 -14.68 -7.42 0.48
C ASP A 38 -13.90 -6.22 -0.02
N GLY A 39 -13.74 -5.19 0.78
CA GLY A 39 -12.99 -4.02 0.37
C GLY A 39 -13.22 -2.79 1.24
N ALA A 40 -12.62 -1.68 0.82
CA ALA A 40 -12.74 -0.40 1.50
C ALA A 40 -12.46 0.75 0.54
N THR A 41 -12.97 1.93 0.89
CA THR A 41 -12.54 3.19 0.28
C THR A 41 -11.70 3.92 1.31
N VAL A 42 -10.46 4.26 0.95
CA VAL A 42 -9.50 4.79 1.91
C VAL A 42 -8.82 6.03 1.34
N LYS A 43 -8.80 7.09 2.15
CA LYS A 43 -8.04 8.29 1.85
C LYS A 43 -6.69 8.21 2.55
N PHE A 44 -5.62 8.34 1.75
CA PHE A 44 -4.24 8.34 2.24
C PHE A 44 -3.66 9.75 2.14
N ASN A 45 -2.97 10.16 3.18
CA ASN A 45 -2.26 11.44 3.22
C ASN A 45 -0.77 11.17 3.39
N LEU A 46 0.00 11.43 2.33
CA LEU A 46 1.45 11.24 2.33
C LEU A 46 2.16 12.58 2.51
N SER A 47 3.29 12.56 3.22
CA SER A 47 4.21 13.68 3.32
C SER A 47 5.59 13.17 2.93
N LEU A 48 5.99 13.41 1.69
CA LEU A 48 7.30 13.03 1.14
C LEU A 48 8.06 14.30 0.76
N VAL A 49 8.40 14.47 -0.52
CA VAL A 49 8.93 15.73 -1.02
C VAL A 49 7.86 16.82 -0.93
N LYS A 50 6.60 16.43 -1.05
CA LYS A 50 5.42 17.29 -1.00
C LYS A 50 4.26 16.52 -0.37
N ASP A 51 3.31 17.23 0.21
CA ASP A 51 2.09 16.61 0.74
C ASP A 51 1.19 16.18 -0.41
N ILE A 52 0.78 14.91 -0.40
CA ILE A 52 -0.08 14.32 -1.42
C ILE A 52 -1.21 13.58 -0.73
N SER A 53 -2.44 13.87 -1.16
CA SER A 53 -3.63 13.14 -0.68
C SER A 53 -4.30 12.44 -1.84
N TYR A 54 -4.75 11.21 -1.62
CA TYR A 54 -5.47 10.45 -2.64
C TYR A 54 -6.42 9.45 -2.00
N ILE A 55 -7.45 9.09 -2.75
CA ILE A 55 -8.47 8.13 -2.32
C ILE A 55 -8.39 6.92 -3.23
N LEU A 56 -8.27 5.75 -2.62
CA LEU A 56 -8.26 4.47 -3.33
C LEU A 56 -9.50 3.66 -2.99
N LYS A 57 -9.98 2.93 -3.98
CA LYS A 57 -10.95 1.86 -3.77
C LYS A 57 -10.19 0.55 -3.76
N LEU A 58 -10.24 -0.15 -2.64
CA LEU A 58 -9.53 -1.41 -2.46
C LEU A 58 -10.51 -2.58 -2.46
N GLN A 59 -10.08 -3.68 -3.07
CA GLN A 59 -10.83 -4.93 -3.12
C GLN A 59 -10.03 -6.01 -2.43
N HIS A 60 -10.69 -6.77 -1.58
CA HIS A 60 -10.07 -7.82 -0.78
C HIS A 60 -10.51 -9.21 -1.22
N THR A 61 -9.55 -10.10 -1.43
CA THR A 61 -9.77 -11.52 -1.51
C THR A 61 -8.95 -12.15 -0.38
N LYS A 62 -9.63 -12.64 0.65
CA LYS A 62 -9.00 -13.06 1.90
C LYS A 62 -7.80 -13.97 1.66
N ASN A 63 -6.67 -13.64 2.28
CA ASN A 63 -5.41 -14.38 2.24
C ASN A 63 -4.83 -14.60 0.84
N SER A 64 -5.32 -13.88 -0.17
CA SER A 64 -4.91 -14.07 -1.56
C SER A 64 -4.50 -12.78 -2.24
N GLU A 65 -5.33 -11.76 -2.20
CA GLU A 65 -5.10 -10.55 -2.97
C GLU A 65 -5.76 -9.32 -2.33
N VAL A 66 -5.05 -8.21 -2.40
CA VAL A 66 -5.62 -6.88 -2.15
C VAL A 66 -5.23 -5.99 -3.32
N SER A 67 -6.21 -5.55 -4.09
CA SER A 67 -5.98 -4.69 -5.24
C SER A 67 -6.64 -3.33 -5.05
N TRP A 68 -6.17 -2.33 -5.76
CA TRP A 68 -6.74 -0.98 -5.66
C TRP A 68 -6.69 -0.23 -6.96
N THR A 69 -7.61 0.74 -7.06
CA THR A 69 -7.68 1.72 -8.14
C THR A 69 -7.88 3.11 -7.56
N LEU A 70 -7.42 4.12 -8.28
CA LEU A 70 -7.58 5.50 -7.86
C LEU A 70 -9.02 5.98 -8.05
N VAL A 71 -9.61 6.54 -6.99
CA VAL A 71 -10.91 7.23 -7.06
C VAL A 71 -10.68 8.71 -7.39
N SER A 72 -9.82 9.37 -6.62
CA SER A 72 -9.45 10.77 -6.82
C SER A 72 -8.17 11.08 -6.07
N GLY A 73 -7.50 12.17 -6.43
CA GLY A 73 -6.31 12.57 -5.69
C GLY A 73 -5.74 13.88 -6.18
N ASP A 74 -5.08 14.57 -5.26
CA ASP A 74 -4.30 15.76 -5.57
C ASP A 74 -3.05 15.33 -6.32
N MET A 75 -2.81 15.92 -7.49
CA MET A 75 -1.61 15.67 -8.30
C MET A 75 -1.46 14.21 -8.76
N MET A 76 -2.44 13.35 -8.54
CA MET A 76 -2.36 11.94 -8.90
C MET A 76 -3.32 11.64 -10.04
N LYS A 77 -2.79 11.09 -11.14
CA LYS A 77 -3.55 10.75 -12.34
C LYS A 77 -3.89 9.27 -12.38
N LEU A 78 -3.00 8.44 -11.85
CA LEU A 78 -3.14 6.99 -11.86
C LEU A 78 -2.51 6.43 -10.59
N ASN A 79 -3.21 5.52 -9.94
CA ASN A 79 -2.65 4.68 -8.88
C ASN A 79 -3.41 3.37 -8.87
N ASN A 80 -2.85 2.37 -9.52
CA ASN A 80 -3.38 1.02 -9.54
C ASN A 80 -2.31 0.08 -8.99
N GLY A 81 -2.74 -0.93 -8.29
CA GLY A 81 -1.79 -1.91 -7.83
C GLY A 81 -2.45 -3.09 -7.16
N LYS A 82 -1.63 -4.01 -6.70
CA LYS A 82 -2.10 -5.14 -5.92
C LYS A 82 -1.00 -5.83 -5.15
N TRP A 83 -1.39 -6.38 -4.01
CA TRP A 83 -0.66 -7.40 -3.29
C TRP A 83 -1.18 -8.75 -3.73
N THR A 84 -0.31 -9.67 -4.09
CA THR A 84 -0.65 -11.06 -4.34
C THR A 84 0.07 -11.91 -3.31
N LEU A 85 -0.67 -12.77 -2.61
CA LEU A 85 -0.17 -13.60 -1.53
C LEU A 85 -0.33 -15.07 -1.90
N LYS A 86 0.75 -15.83 -1.70
CA LYS A 86 0.73 -17.28 -1.91
C LYS A 86 1.26 -17.96 -0.66
N ASP A 87 0.45 -18.82 -0.06
CA ASP A 87 0.84 -19.63 1.08
C ASP A 87 1.81 -20.72 0.61
N LEU A 88 3.04 -20.70 1.14
CA LEU A 88 4.06 -21.67 0.78
C LEU A 88 4.06 -22.88 1.73
N GLY A 89 3.20 -22.86 2.76
CA GLY A 89 3.23 -23.86 3.83
C GLY A 89 4.26 -23.47 4.90
N ASP A 90 4.20 -24.18 6.03
CA ASP A 90 5.12 -24.02 7.16
C ASP A 90 5.22 -22.58 7.70
N GLY A 91 4.13 -21.82 7.60
CA GLY A 91 4.09 -20.44 8.07
C GLY A 91 4.87 -19.46 7.20
N ARG A 92 5.10 -19.78 5.92
CA ARG A 92 5.81 -18.92 4.96
C ARG A 92 4.86 -18.44 3.88
N THR A 93 5.10 -17.24 3.38
CA THR A 93 4.29 -16.61 2.35
C THR A 93 5.16 -16.02 1.25
N GLU A 94 4.76 -16.23 0.00
CA GLU A 94 5.33 -15.51 -1.13
C GLU A 94 4.46 -14.28 -1.41
N VAL A 95 5.08 -13.10 -1.40
CA VAL A 95 4.41 -11.83 -1.57
C VAL A 95 4.88 -11.17 -2.85
N THR A 96 3.94 -10.80 -3.70
CA THR A 96 4.19 -10.02 -4.90
C THR A 96 3.45 -8.69 -4.78
N TYR A 97 4.13 -7.60 -5.06
CA TYR A 97 3.57 -6.25 -5.01
C TYR A 97 3.75 -5.56 -6.35
N ASN A 98 2.66 -5.15 -6.97
CA ASN A 98 2.67 -4.44 -8.23
C ASN A 98 2.09 -3.05 -8.02
N LEU A 99 2.74 -2.03 -8.56
CA LEU A 99 2.29 -0.65 -8.45
C LEU A 99 2.48 0.05 -9.78
N GLU A 100 1.42 0.73 -10.22
CA GLU A 100 1.44 1.63 -11.36
C GLU A 100 0.94 2.98 -10.90
N ILE A 101 1.80 3.99 -10.96
CA ILE A 101 1.49 5.32 -10.47
C ILE A 101 1.87 6.37 -11.51
N GLU A 102 1.03 7.38 -11.66
CA GLU A 102 1.28 8.51 -12.55
C GLU A 102 0.79 9.79 -11.88
N LEU A 103 1.64 10.80 -11.85
CA LEU A 103 1.31 12.11 -11.28
C LEU A 103 0.93 13.06 -12.40
N LYS A 104 0.06 14.03 -12.11
CA LYS A 104 -0.42 14.99 -13.09
C LYS A 104 0.22 16.38 -12.90
N GLY A 105 0.32 17.14 -14.01
CA GLY A 105 0.80 18.50 -14.02
C GLY A 105 2.30 18.62 -14.31
N PHE A 106 2.74 19.88 -14.42
CA PHE A 106 4.12 20.26 -14.60
C PHE A 106 4.57 21.04 -13.37
N LEU A 107 5.08 20.33 -12.37
CA LEU A 107 5.63 20.95 -11.18
C LEU A 107 7.12 20.56 -11.06
N PRO A 108 8.00 21.51 -10.65
CA PRO A 108 9.37 21.16 -10.34
C PRO A 108 9.41 20.04 -9.31
N GLY A 109 10.19 19.01 -9.57
CA GLY A 109 10.33 17.88 -8.68
C GLY A 109 9.33 16.76 -8.87
N LEU A 110 8.38 16.87 -9.82
CA LEU A 110 7.36 15.85 -10.04
C LEU A 110 7.97 14.48 -10.39
N GLY A 111 8.97 14.46 -11.30
CA GLY A 111 9.67 13.23 -11.65
C GLY A 111 10.43 12.63 -10.47
N MET A 112 10.93 13.47 -9.57
CA MET A 112 11.59 13.02 -8.35
C MET A 112 10.58 12.37 -7.39
N ILE A 113 9.38 12.92 -7.28
CA ILE A 113 8.32 12.33 -6.46
C ILE A 113 7.96 10.94 -6.99
N GLU A 114 7.78 10.79 -8.31
CA GLU A 114 7.50 9.48 -8.92
C GLU A 114 8.61 8.48 -8.65
N LYS A 115 9.87 8.88 -8.81
CA LYS A 115 11.03 8.02 -8.51
C LYS A 115 11.06 7.61 -7.04
N THR A 116 10.75 8.54 -6.12
CA THR A 116 10.72 8.25 -4.70
C THR A 116 9.65 7.22 -4.37
N LEU A 117 8.46 7.36 -4.95
CA LEU A 117 7.37 6.42 -4.72
C LEU A 117 7.68 5.01 -5.26
N VAL A 118 8.28 4.90 -6.45
CA VAL A 118 8.52 3.62 -7.09
C VAL A 118 9.86 3.01 -6.70
N ASN A 119 10.95 3.77 -6.78
CA ASN A 119 12.31 3.23 -6.63
C ASN A 119 12.81 3.21 -5.20
N THR A 120 12.34 4.12 -4.36
CA THR A 120 12.80 4.24 -2.97
C THR A 120 11.74 3.77 -1.98
N ASN A 121 10.53 4.32 -2.09
CA ASN A 121 9.46 4.01 -1.13
C ASN A 121 8.95 2.58 -1.27
N LEU A 122 8.87 2.04 -2.49
CA LEU A 122 8.32 0.70 -2.70
C LEU A 122 9.10 -0.39 -1.96
N PRO A 123 10.43 -0.51 -2.11
CA PRO A 123 11.19 -1.50 -1.34
C PRO A 123 11.12 -1.29 0.16
N LEU A 124 11.16 -0.05 0.62
CA LEU A 124 11.03 0.27 2.06
C LEU A 124 9.64 -0.07 2.58
N THR A 125 8.61 0.17 1.79
CA THR A 125 7.24 -0.16 2.13
C THR A 125 7.08 -1.67 2.30
N MET A 126 7.58 -2.47 1.38
CA MET A 126 7.52 -3.93 1.48
C MET A 126 8.21 -4.42 2.75
N LYS A 127 9.38 -3.89 3.07
CA LYS A 127 10.11 -4.23 4.31
C LYS A 127 9.33 -3.84 5.55
N ALA A 128 8.70 -2.68 5.55
CA ALA A 128 7.90 -2.20 6.68
C ALA A 128 6.71 -3.11 6.94
N PHE A 129 6.00 -3.52 5.89
CA PHE A 129 4.88 -4.45 6.01
C PHE A 129 5.33 -5.81 6.52
N ALA A 130 6.45 -6.33 6.01
CA ALA A 130 7.01 -7.60 6.45
C ALA A 130 7.37 -7.57 7.93
N LYS A 131 8.04 -6.52 8.38
CA LYS A 131 8.42 -6.34 9.78
C LYS A 131 7.19 -6.24 10.69
N LYS A 132 6.17 -5.49 10.28
CA LYS A 132 4.94 -5.34 11.05
C LYS A 132 4.19 -6.67 11.17
N ALA A 133 4.09 -7.43 10.08
CA ALA A 133 3.41 -8.72 10.08
C ALA A 133 4.06 -9.72 11.04
N VAL A 134 5.39 -9.76 11.07
CA VAL A 134 6.14 -10.63 11.99
C VAL A 134 5.89 -10.26 13.45
N SER A 135 5.61 -8.98 13.74
CA SER A 135 5.40 -8.50 15.10
C SER A 135 4.00 -8.79 15.66
N LEU A 136 3.09 -9.28 14.84
CA LEU A 136 1.70 -9.60 15.26
C LEU A 136 1.62 -10.85 16.16
#